data_6b709738981f2da3800314a18f31a892
#
_entry.id   6b709738981f2da3800314a18f31a892
#
_cell.length_a   1.000
_cell.length_b   1.000
_cell.length_c   1.000
_cell.angle_alpha   90.00
_cell.angle_beta   90.00
_cell.angle_gamma   90.00
#
_symmetry.space_group_name_H-M   'P 1'
#
loop_
_entity.id
_entity.type
_entity.pdbx_description
1 polymer ?
#
loop_
_entity_poly.entity_id
_entity_poly.type
_entity_poly.pdbx_seq_one_letter_code
_entity_poly.pdbx_strand_id
1 'polypeptide(L)'
;MDKTGFFCYHIQSNKEKRVIKMIEIPFLAAEAAFSLIWLAVRVFVWIRQKKIFWKREALLLLMFINLAVIIRFVFFPRGLVNGHIRSLFFEAESAFPFRVNLIPFVNLFNFKSVNDIIWNVAGNTAMFIPTGIILPVVYKKLNSFGKVVAAGASISLCIELLQLPFASRTSDVDDLILNTLGVIIGYGIYALLKKLKKAKRYTNS
;
A
#
# COMPACT_ATOMS: atom_id res chain seq x y z
N MET A 1 -0.18 15.29 -28.70
CA MET A 1 0.79 14.78 -27.70
C MET A 1 2.01 15.66 -27.78
N ASP A 2 2.22 16.50 -26.80
CA ASP A 2 3.47 17.28 -26.72
C ASP A 2 4.58 16.34 -26.24
N LYS A 3 5.81 16.51 -26.74
CA LYS A 3 6.97 15.65 -26.45
C LYS A 3 7.40 15.62 -24.98
N THR A 4 6.67 16.30 -24.09
CA THR A 4 6.96 16.44 -22.66
C THR A 4 6.14 15.52 -21.76
N GLY A 5 5.28 14.62 -22.29
CA GLY A 5 4.47 13.68 -21.49
C GLY A 5 3.36 14.34 -20.65
N PHE A 6 2.97 15.57 -20.96
CA PHE A 6 1.89 16.27 -20.27
C PHE A 6 0.58 16.14 -21.03
N PHE A 7 -0.48 15.66 -20.35
CA PHE A 7 -1.84 15.69 -20.87
C PHE A 7 -2.56 16.94 -20.35
N CYS A 8 -3.03 17.78 -21.27
CA CYS A 8 -3.92 18.89 -20.96
C CYS A 8 -5.38 18.46 -21.20
N TYR A 9 -6.16 18.29 -20.15
CA TYR A 9 -7.60 18.11 -20.26
C TYR A 9 -8.32 19.45 -20.17
N HIS A 10 -9.17 19.75 -21.16
CA HIS A 10 -10.12 20.86 -21.08
C HIS A 10 -11.38 20.39 -20.35
N ILE A 11 -11.55 20.80 -19.09
CA ILE A 11 -12.83 20.65 -18.40
C ILE A 11 -13.66 21.90 -18.71
N GLN A 12 -14.77 21.72 -19.44
CA GLN A 12 -15.77 22.75 -19.63
C GLN A 12 -16.55 22.93 -18.31
N SER A 13 -16.08 23.80 -17.47
CA SER A 13 -16.85 24.38 -16.38
C SER A 13 -17.07 25.86 -16.68
N ASN A 14 -18.27 26.37 -16.45
CA ASN A 14 -18.80 27.65 -16.91
C ASN A 14 -18.18 28.92 -16.28
N LYS A 15 -16.96 28.85 -15.73
CA LYS A 15 -16.15 30.01 -15.29
C LYS A 15 -14.69 29.60 -15.27
N GLU A 16 -13.88 30.16 -16.17
CA GLU A 16 -12.43 30.03 -16.35
C GLU A 16 -11.93 28.70 -16.94
N LYS A 17 -11.35 28.79 -18.13
CA LYS A 17 -10.54 27.72 -18.75
C LYS A 17 -9.23 27.59 -17.94
N ARG A 18 -9.24 26.82 -16.85
CA ARG A 18 -7.98 26.42 -16.19
C ARG A 18 -7.37 25.27 -16.95
N VAL A 19 -6.17 25.45 -17.46
CA VAL A 19 -5.36 24.35 -17.99
C VAL A 19 -4.74 23.66 -16.78
N ILE A 20 -5.33 22.52 -16.39
CA ILE A 20 -4.79 21.69 -15.30
C ILE A 20 -3.64 20.87 -15.87
N LYS A 21 -2.46 21.07 -15.33
CA LYS A 21 -1.26 20.34 -15.71
C LYS A 21 -1.21 19.04 -14.92
N MET A 22 -1.57 17.93 -15.54
CA MET A 22 -1.50 16.61 -14.95
C MET A 22 -0.23 15.88 -15.42
N ILE A 23 0.45 15.21 -14.49
CA ILE A 23 1.57 14.34 -14.81
C ILE A 23 1.06 12.91 -14.85
N GLU A 24 1.20 12.26 -15.99
CA GLU A 24 0.87 10.84 -16.14
C GLU A 24 2.02 9.98 -15.60
N ILE A 25 1.68 9.06 -14.68
CA ILE A 25 2.61 8.10 -14.10
C ILE A 25 2.18 6.69 -14.49
N PRO A 26 2.85 6.06 -15.47
CA PRO A 26 2.60 4.68 -15.83
C PRO A 26 2.93 3.72 -14.70
N PHE A 27 2.20 2.60 -14.61
CA PHE A 27 2.42 1.58 -13.57
C PHE A 27 3.88 1.10 -13.54
N LEU A 28 4.43 0.73 -14.68
CA LEU A 28 5.81 0.24 -14.75
C LEU A 28 6.85 1.27 -14.28
N ALA A 29 6.62 2.56 -14.55
CA ALA A 29 7.51 3.61 -14.08
C ALA A 29 7.45 3.77 -12.55
N ALA A 30 6.24 3.69 -11.96
CA ALA A 30 6.08 3.74 -10.51
C ALA A 30 6.73 2.54 -9.81
N GLU A 31 6.52 1.32 -10.32
CA GLU A 31 7.13 0.10 -9.78
C GLU A 31 8.65 0.09 -9.95
N ALA A 32 9.17 0.59 -11.07
CA ALA A 32 10.60 0.74 -11.29
C ALA A 32 11.21 1.74 -10.31
N ALA A 33 10.57 2.89 -10.12
CA ALA A 33 11.02 3.89 -9.14
C ALA A 33 11.03 3.33 -7.71
N PHE A 34 9.96 2.65 -7.30
CA PHE A 34 9.88 1.98 -6.00
C PHE A 34 11.00 0.94 -5.83
N SER A 35 11.22 0.10 -6.85
CA SER A 35 12.26 -0.93 -6.85
C SER A 35 13.65 -0.34 -6.73
N LEU A 36 13.94 0.74 -7.46
CA LEU A 36 15.23 1.45 -7.40
C LEU A 36 15.47 2.08 -6.02
N ILE A 37 14.46 2.73 -5.44
CA ILE A 37 14.53 3.30 -4.08
C ILE A 37 14.78 2.19 -3.07
N TRP A 38 14.05 1.08 -3.16
CA TRP A 38 14.23 -0.06 -2.27
C TRP A 38 15.66 -0.61 -2.37
N LEU A 39 16.14 -0.87 -3.58
CA LEU A 39 17.49 -1.37 -3.82
C LEU A 39 18.55 -0.41 -3.27
N ALA A 40 18.42 0.88 -3.53
CA ALA A 40 19.33 1.90 -3.02
C ALA A 40 19.42 1.88 -1.49
N VAL A 41 18.27 1.78 -0.81
CA VAL A 41 18.21 1.64 0.65
C VAL A 41 18.91 0.35 1.11
N ARG A 42 18.69 -0.78 0.41
CA ARG A 42 19.34 -2.06 0.77
C ARG A 42 20.86 -1.98 0.58
N VAL A 43 21.31 -1.46 -0.55
CA VAL A 43 22.74 -1.27 -0.83
C VAL A 43 23.39 -0.36 0.20
N PHE A 44 22.76 0.76 0.53
CA PHE A 44 23.25 1.66 1.59
C PHE A 44 23.40 0.94 2.94
N VAL A 45 22.41 0.13 3.32
CA VAL A 45 22.45 -0.63 4.58
C VAL A 45 23.57 -1.69 4.54
N TRP A 46 23.77 -2.40 3.41
CA TRP A 46 24.85 -3.38 3.28
C TRP A 46 26.23 -2.74 3.40
N ILE A 47 26.43 -1.59 2.74
CA ILE A 47 27.70 -0.82 2.85
C ILE A 47 27.96 -0.43 4.31
N ARG A 48 26.93 0.07 5.01
CA ARG A 48 27.05 0.47 6.42
C ARG A 48 27.31 -0.70 7.36
N GLN A 49 26.66 -1.83 7.15
CA GLN A 49 26.79 -3.00 8.03
C GLN A 49 28.01 -3.87 7.70
N LYS A 50 28.66 -3.68 6.54
CA LYS A 50 29.79 -4.49 6.03
C LYS A 50 29.51 -6.01 6.03
N LYS A 51 28.24 -6.41 6.15
CA LYS A 51 27.79 -7.79 6.24
C LYS A 51 26.37 -7.94 5.74
N ILE A 52 26.13 -9.01 4.95
CA ILE A 52 24.80 -9.36 4.44
C ILE A 52 24.25 -10.53 5.27
N PHE A 53 23.08 -10.35 5.85
CA PHE A 53 22.37 -11.40 6.59
C PHE A 53 21.29 -12.02 5.70
N TRP A 54 21.62 -13.01 4.91
CA TRP A 54 20.76 -13.60 3.88
C TRP A 54 19.34 -13.95 4.35
N LYS A 55 19.19 -14.54 5.55
CA LYS A 55 17.87 -14.85 6.14
C LYS A 55 17.01 -13.60 6.34
N ARG A 56 17.64 -12.51 6.74
CA ARG A 56 16.94 -11.21 6.91
C ARG A 56 16.62 -10.60 5.56
N GLU A 57 17.51 -10.70 4.59
CA GLU A 57 17.29 -10.20 3.23
C GLU A 57 16.14 -10.93 2.54
N ALA A 58 16.02 -12.25 2.71
CA ALA A 58 14.89 -13.02 2.19
C ALA A 58 13.55 -12.53 2.78
N LEU A 59 13.49 -12.25 4.08
CA LEU A 59 12.29 -11.71 4.72
C LEU A 59 11.98 -10.28 4.23
N LEU A 60 13.02 -9.47 4.01
CA LEU A 60 12.86 -8.12 3.45
C LEU A 60 12.41 -8.17 1.99
N LEU A 61 12.84 -9.17 1.22
CA LEU A 61 12.34 -9.40 -0.14
C LEU A 61 10.84 -9.75 -0.12
N LEU A 62 10.38 -10.57 0.83
CA LEU A 62 8.94 -10.84 1.00
C LEU A 62 8.18 -9.56 1.35
N MET A 63 8.75 -8.68 2.19
CA MET A 63 8.16 -7.39 2.49
C MET A 63 8.12 -6.47 1.26
N PHE A 64 9.17 -6.45 0.44
CA PHE A 64 9.21 -5.73 -0.83
C PHE A 64 8.09 -6.20 -1.77
N ILE A 65 7.96 -7.51 -1.97
CA ILE A 65 6.89 -8.09 -2.81
C ILE A 65 5.51 -7.69 -2.27
N ASN A 66 5.31 -7.75 -0.97
CA ASN A 66 4.04 -7.35 -0.35
C ASN A 66 3.74 -5.87 -0.61
N LEU A 67 4.72 -4.97 -0.44
CA LEU A 67 4.55 -3.54 -0.71
C LEU A 67 4.31 -3.25 -2.20
N ALA A 68 4.99 -3.96 -3.11
CA ALA A 68 4.75 -3.85 -4.56
C ALA A 68 3.31 -4.25 -4.93
N VAL A 69 2.80 -5.34 -4.33
CA VAL A 69 1.40 -5.75 -4.49
C VAL A 69 0.45 -4.67 -3.95
N ILE A 70 0.73 -4.10 -2.79
CA ILE A 70 -0.07 -3.01 -2.22
C ILE A 70 -0.05 -1.80 -3.17
N ILE A 71 1.11 -1.37 -3.66
CA ILE A 71 1.23 -0.27 -4.63
C ILE A 71 0.37 -0.57 -5.87
N ARG A 72 0.44 -1.79 -6.42
CA ARG A 72 -0.35 -2.19 -7.60
C ARG A 72 -1.85 -2.04 -7.39
N PHE A 73 -2.38 -2.51 -6.27
CA PHE A 73 -3.83 -2.58 -6.06
C PHE A 73 -4.41 -1.33 -5.39
N VAL A 74 -3.61 -0.64 -4.60
CA VAL A 74 -4.04 0.55 -3.86
C VAL A 74 -3.92 1.82 -4.71
N PHE A 75 -2.86 1.98 -5.50
CA PHE A 75 -2.68 3.18 -6.32
C PHE A 75 -3.25 3.03 -7.73
N PHE A 76 -3.14 1.85 -8.34
CA PHE A 76 -3.55 1.66 -9.74
C PHE A 76 -4.92 0.99 -9.84
N PRO A 77 -5.81 1.47 -10.74
CA PRO A 77 -7.13 0.85 -10.96
C PRO A 77 -7.03 -0.63 -11.32
N ARG A 78 -7.97 -1.44 -10.85
CA ARG A 78 -7.99 -2.89 -11.09
C ARG A 78 -8.22 -3.27 -12.55
N GLY A 79 -9.01 -2.48 -13.28
CA GLY A 79 -9.34 -2.76 -14.68
C GLY A 79 -8.20 -2.48 -15.65
N LEU A 80 -8.11 -3.31 -16.69
CA LEU A 80 -7.24 -3.05 -17.84
C LEU A 80 -7.99 -2.22 -18.87
N VAL A 81 -7.27 -1.30 -19.51
CA VAL A 81 -7.77 -0.56 -20.67
C VAL A 81 -6.84 -0.88 -21.84
N ASN A 82 -7.40 -1.44 -22.91
CA ASN A 82 -6.63 -1.92 -24.06
C ASN A 82 -5.48 -2.88 -23.68
N GLY A 83 -5.72 -3.75 -22.70
CA GLY A 83 -4.70 -4.70 -22.20
C GLY A 83 -3.64 -4.10 -21.29
N HIS A 84 -3.69 -2.81 -20.98
CA HIS A 84 -2.72 -2.12 -20.13
C HIS A 84 -3.34 -1.66 -18.80
N ILE A 85 -2.51 -1.62 -17.75
CA ILE A 85 -2.89 -1.03 -16.46
C ILE A 85 -3.02 0.47 -16.66
N ARG A 86 -4.13 1.05 -16.20
CA ARG A 86 -4.34 2.51 -16.23
C ARG A 86 -3.25 3.24 -15.48
N SER A 87 -2.74 4.31 -16.08
CA SER A 87 -1.81 5.23 -15.43
C SER A 87 -2.46 6.01 -14.29
N LEU A 88 -1.65 6.46 -13.33
CA LEU A 88 -2.04 7.46 -12.35
C LEU A 88 -1.87 8.86 -12.95
N PHE A 89 -2.74 9.77 -12.54
CA PHE A 89 -2.63 11.18 -12.87
C PHE A 89 -2.35 11.97 -11.61
N PHE A 90 -1.12 12.47 -11.52
CA PHE A 90 -0.73 13.36 -10.45
C PHE A 90 -1.18 14.78 -10.75
N GLU A 91 -1.91 15.37 -9.84
CA GLU A 91 -2.44 16.71 -9.90
C GLU A 91 -2.26 17.35 -8.53
N ALA A 92 -1.32 18.29 -8.40
CA ALA A 92 -1.02 18.93 -7.13
C ALA A 92 -2.23 19.69 -6.54
N GLU A 93 -3.09 20.25 -7.41
CA GLU A 93 -4.31 20.96 -7.01
C GLU A 93 -5.37 19.99 -6.47
N SER A 94 -5.34 18.71 -6.82
CA SER A 94 -6.24 17.68 -6.28
C SER A 94 -6.02 17.38 -4.81
N ALA A 95 -4.87 17.79 -4.25
CA ALA A 95 -4.62 17.66 -2.83
C ALA A 95 -5.49 18.61 -1.99
N PHE A 96 -5.99 19.72 -2.58
CA PHE A 96 -6.85 20.67 -1.88
C PHE A 96 -8.08 21.05 -2.74
N PRO A 97 -9.30 21.03 -2.16
CA PRO A 97 -9.64 20.54 -0.81
C PRO A 97 -9.40 19.03 -0.72
N PHE A 98 -8.96 18.58 0.45
CA PHE A 98 -8.67 17.16 0.69
C PHE A 98 -9.85 16.27 0.32
N ARG A 99 -9.63 15.29 -0.55
CA ARG A 99 -10.60 14.24 -0.86
C ARG A 99 -10.47 13.14 0.19
N VAL A 100 -11.03 13.36 1.36
CA VAL A 100 -10.93 12.44 2.49
C VAL A 100 -12.34 12.07 2.96
N ASN A 101 -12.61 10.78 3.03
CA ASN A 101 -13.77 10.25 3.72
C ASN A 101 -13.36 9.83 5.13
N LEU A 102 -13.89 10.52 6.14
CA LEU A 102 -13.64 10.20 7.55
C LEU A 102 -14.83 9.51 8.23
N ILE A 103 -15.93 9.26 7.50
CA ILE A 103 -17.11 8.61 8.06
C ILE A 103 -17.01 7.11 7.77
N PRO A 104 -16.79 6.26 8.81
CA PRO A 104 -16.63 4.83 8.62
C PRO A 104 -17.86 4.19 7.95
N PHE A 105 -17.59 3.25 7.05
CA PHE A 105 -18.56 2.38 6.38
C PHE A 105 -19.56 3.06 5.43
N VAL A 106 -19.51 4.39 5.28
CA VAL A 106 -20.41 5.13 4.38
C VAL A 106 -20.25 4.67 2.93
N ASN A 107 -19.02 4.48 2.47
CA ASN A 107 -18.76 4.07 1.11
C ASN A 107 -19.07 2.59 0.84
N LEU A 108 -19.05 1.73 1.87
CA LEU A 108 -19.42 0.32 1.73
C LEU A 108 -20.87 0.13 1.29
N PHE A 109 -21.76 1.04 1.67
CA PHE A 109 -23.18 0.99 1.28
C PHE A 109 -23.44 1.60 -0.11
N ASN A 110 -22.46 2.30 -0.69
CA ASN A 110 -22.57 2.92 -2.01
C ASN A 110 -22.11 2.03 -3.17
N PHE A 111 -21.57 0.83 -2.88
CA PHE A 111 -21.18 -0.12 -3.91
C PHE A 111 -22.40 -0.66 -4.67
N LYS A 112 -22.29 -0.74 -5.99
CA LYS A 112 -23.37 -1.22 -6.87
C LYS A 112 -23.61 -2.73 -6.78
N SER A 113 -22.64 -3.49 -6.26
CA SER A 113 -22.65 -4.95 -6.21
C SER A 113 -22.06 -5.45 -4.90
N VAL A 114 -22.66 -6.51 -4.36
CA VAL A 114 -22.12 -7.27 -3.20
C VAL A 114 -20.70 -7.77 -3.49
N ASN A 115 -20.42 -8.16 -4.72
CA ASN A 115 -19.08 -8.58 -5.12
C ASN A 115 -18.05 -7.46 -4.95
N ASP A 116 -18.40 -6.20 -5.27
CA ASP A 116 -17.49 -5.07 -5.09
C ASP A 116 -17.19 -4.80 -3.61
N ILE A 117 -18.20 -4.98 -2.73
CA ILE A 117 -18.01 -4.91 -1.28
C ILE A 117 -17.04 -5.98 -0.81
N ILE A 118 -17.27 -7.24 -1.22
CA ILE A 118 -16.40 -8.37 -0.84
C ILE A 118 -14.98 -8.14 -1.33
N TRP A 119 -14.79 -7.71 -2.58
CA TRP A 119 -13.47 -7.42 -3.13
C TRP A 119 -12.77 -6.26 -2.42
N ASN A 120 -13.52 -5.22 -2.00
CA ASN A 120 -12.95 -4.12 -1.25
C ASN A 120 -12.51 -4.58 0.15
N VAL A 121 -13.43 -5.19 0.92
CA VAL A 121 -13.17 -5.63 2.29
C VAL A 121 -12.07 -6.71 2.34
N ALA A 122 -12.24 -7.77 1.54
CA ALA A 122 -11.30 -8.88 1.52
C ALA A 122 -9.95 -8.46 0.93
N GLY A 123 -9.95 -7.64 -0.12
CA GLY A 123 -8.74 -7.16 -0.79
C GLY A 123 -7.87 -6.32 0.14
N ASN A 124 -8.42 -5.28 0.76
CA ASN A 124 -7.67 -4.42 1.68
C ASN A 124 -7.16 -5.20 2.89
N THR A 125 -8.03 -6.02 3.50
CA THR A 125 -7.63 -6.87 4.64
C THR A 125 -6.53 -7.86 4.24
N ALA A 126 -6.70 -8.60 3.15
CA ALA A 126 -5.76 -9.65 2.73
C ALA A 126 -4.38 -9.10 2.37
N MET A 127 -4.30 -7.93 1.74
CA MET A 127 -3.03 -7.31 1.36
C MET A 127 -2.15 -6.97 2.56
N PHE A 128 -2.72 -6.71 3.74
CA PHE A 128 -1.97 -6.36 4.94
C PHE A 128 -1.71 -7.54 5.90
N ILE A 129 -2.27 -8.72 5.67
CA ILE A 129 -1.95 -9.94 6.44
C ILE A 129 -0.44 -10.24 6.41
N PRO A 130 0.26 -10.26 5.24
CA PRO A 130 1.69 -10.49 5.20
C PRO A 130 2.48 -9.47 6.02
N THR A 131 2.07 -8.19 6.00
CA THR A 131 2.69 -7.14 6.81
C THR A 131 2.67 -7.49 8.30
N GLY A 132 1.52 -7.95 8.82
CA GLY A 132 1.37 -8.35 10.22
C GLY A 132 2.23 -9.56 10.62
N ILE A 133 2.51 -10.46 9.68
CA ILE A 133 3.40 -11.62 9.89
C ILE A 133 4.88 -11.21 9.83
N ILE A 134 5.26 -10.41 8.82
CA ILE A 134 6.65 -10.11 8.49
C ILE A 134 7.26 -9.10 9.48
N LEU A 135 6.52 -8.06 9.86
CA LEU A 135 7.02 -6.99 10.73
C LEU A 135 7.67 -7.51 12.03
N PRO A 136 7.03 -8.37 12.85
CA PRO A 136 7.63 -8.85 14.10
C PRO A 136 8.80 -9.84 13.88
N VAL A 137 8.89 -10.45 12.69
CA VAL A 137 9.99 -11.35 12.34
C VAL A 137 11.23 -10.55 11.95
N VAL A 138 11.08 -9.52 11.13
CA VAL A 138 12.17 -8.67 10.62
C VAL A 138 12.67 -7.70 11.67
N TYR A 139 11.75 -7.07 12.41
CA TYR A 139 12.06 -6.00 13.36
C TYR A 139 11.83 -6.47 14.80
N LYS A 140 12.89 -6.94 15.48
CA LYS A 140 12.84 -7.45 16.85
C LYS A 140 12.27 -6.44 17.86
N LYS A 141 12.33 -5.14 17.56
CA LYS A 141 11.74 -4.08 18.39
C LYS A 141 10.20 -4.07 18.34
N LEU A 142 9.61 -4.60 17.26
CA LEU A 142 8.16 -4.78 17.11
C LEU A 142 7.75 -6.13 17.72
N ASN A 143 7.93 -6.29 19.01
CA ASN A 143 7.81 -7.56 19.73
C ASN A 143 6.47 -7.77 20.44
N SER A 144 5.55 -6.82 20.34
CA SER A 144 4.23 -6.87 20.97
C SER A 144 3.12 -6.56 19.96
N PHE A 145 1.91 -7.02 20.25
CA PHE A 145 0.71 -6.79 19.47
C PHE A 145 0.52 -5.30 19.12
N GLY A 146 0.48 -4.44 20.15
CA GLY A 146 0.22 -3.01 19.93
C GLY A 146 1.30 -2.33 19.06
N LYS A 147 2.59 -2.72 19.19
CA LYS A 147 3.66 -2.16 18.36
C LYS A 147 3.53 -2.57 16.89
N VAL A 148 3.16 -3.82 16.60
CA VAL A 148 2.97 -4.30 15.23
C VAL A 148 1.76 -3.65 14.60
N VAL A 149 0.63 -3.58 15.34
CA VAL A 149 -0.60 -2.94 14.88
C VAL A 149 -0.37 -1.45 14.61
N ALA A 150 0.28 -0.74 15.53
CA ALA A 150 0.61 0.68 15.35
C ALA A 150 1.53 0.90 14.13
N ALA A 151 2.54 0.05 13.92
CA ALA A 151 3.41 0.13 12.75
C ALA A 151 2.64 -0.13 11.45
N GLY A 152 1.79 -1.16 11.42
CA GLY A 152 0.97 -1.46 10.24
C GLY A 152 -0.06 -0.38 9.93
N ALA A 153 -0.75 0.14 10.94
CA ALA A 153 -1.67 1.27 10.82
C ALA A 153 -0.95 2.54 10.31
N SER A 154 0.28 2.78 10.78
CA SER A 154 1.09 3.91 10.30
C SER A 154 1.46 3.74 8.82
N ILE A 155 1.80 2.53 8.38
CA ILE A 155 2.05 2.25 6.95
C ILE A 155 0.79 2.52 6.14
N SER A 156 -0.38 2.03 6.58
CA SER A 156 -1.66 2.28 5.92
C SER A 156 -1.98 3.77 5.85
N LEU A 157 -1.83 4.50 6.95
CA LEU A 157 -2.05 5.95 6.98
C LEU A 157 -1.11 6.70 6.02
N CYS A 158 0.16 6.31 5.95
CA CYS A 158 1.10 6.90 4.99
C CYS A 158 0.64 6.67 3.54
N ILE A 159 0.09 5.49 3.24
CA ILE A 159 -0.46 5.18 1.92
C ILE A 159 -1.65 6.10 1.61
N GLU A 160 -2.59 6.25 2.54
CA GLU A 160 -3.74 7.14 2.40
C GLU A 160 -3.34 8.60 2.14
N LEU A 161 -2.33 9.09 2.87
CA LEU A 161 -1.78 10.43 2.66
C LEU A 161 -1.10 10.57 1.30
N LEU A 162 -0.38 9.54 0.85
CA LEU A 162 0.27 9.53 -0.45
C LEU A 162 -0.72 9.47 -1.62
N GLN A 163 -1.96 9.06 -1.40
CA GLN A 163 -3.02 9.04 -2.42
C GLN A 163 -3.63 10.41 -2.70
N LEU A 164 -3.55 11.36 -1.76
CA LEU A 164 -4.20 12.67 -1.85
C LEU A 164 -3.92 13.45 -3.14
N PRO A 165 -2.67 13.50 -3.66
CA PRO A 165 -2.36 14.26 -4.88
C PRO A 165 -2.79 13.57 -6.19
N PHE A 166 -3.44 12.39 -6.12
CA PHE A 166 -3.86 11.67 -7.32
C PHE A 166 -5.33 11.91 -7.63
N ALA A 167 -5.62 12.46 -8.82
CA ALA A 167 -6.97 12.84 -9.24
C ALA A 167 -7.99 11.70 -9.17
N SER A 168 -7.56 10.45 -9.36
CA SER A 168 -8.41 9.25 -9.38
C SER A 168 -8.53 8.57 -8.00
N ARG A 169 -7.98 9.16 -6.93
CA ARG A 169 -7.96 8.57 -5.59
C ARG A 169 -8.65 9.45 -4.58
N THR A 170 -9.21 8.80 -3.57
CA THR A 170 -9.80 9.42 -2.38
C THR A 170 -9.25 8.66 -1.19
N SER A 171 -8.73 9.37 -0.20
CA SER A 171 -8.31 8.76 1.05
C SER A 171 -9.54 8.36 1.86
N ASP A 172 -9.59 7.12 2.34
CA ASP A 172 -10.75 6.55 3.00
C ASP A 172 -10.38 5.92 4.35
N VAL A 173 -11.10 6.31 5.40
CA VAL A 173 -10.92 5.73 6.72
C VAL A 173 -11.22 4.23 6.74
N ASP A 174 -12.10 3.75 5.85
CA ASP A 174 -12.41 2.32 5.75
C ASP A 174 -11.20 1.52 5.32
N ASP A 175 -10.39 2.03 4.38
CA ASP A 175 -9.17 1.38 3.95
C ASP A 175 -8.15 1.31 5.10
N LEU A 176 -8.02 2.37 5.91
CA LEU A 176 -7.18 2.34 7.11
C LEU A 176 -7.65 1.28 8.12
N ILE A 177 -8.96 1.17 8.34
CA ILE A 177 -9.54 0.18 9.27
C ILE A 177 -9.31 -1.25 8.74
N LEU A 178 -9.62 -1.50 7.47
CA LEU A 178 -9.50 -2.83 6.85
C LEU A 178 -8.05 -3.29 6.75
N ASN A 179 -7.14 -2.40 6.38
CA ASN A 179 -5.70 -2.65 6.34
C ASN A 179 -5.16 -2.98 7.73
N THR A 180 -5.59 -2.22 8.76
CA THR A 180 -5.22 -2.49 10.16
C THR A 180 -5.77 -3.84 10.63
N LEU A 181 -7.00 -4.20 10.25
CA LEU A 181 -7.57 -5.52 10.52
C LEU A 181 -6.70 -6.63 9.90
N GLY A 182 -6.22 -6.44 8.67
CA GLY A 182 -5.28 -7.35 8.02
C GLY A 182 -4.01 -7.56 8.84
N VAL A 183 -3.42 -6.47 9.36
CA VAL A 183 -2.24 -6.54 10.25
C VAL A 183 -2.54 -7.32 11.53
N ILE A 184 -3.71 -7.12 12.14
CA ILE A 184 -4.16 -7.83 13.35
C ILE A 184 -4.24 -9.34 13.08
N ILE A 185 -4.89 -9.74 11.99
CA ILE A 185 -4.98 -11.15 11.57
C ILE A 185 -3.58 -11.71 11.32
N GLY A 186 -2.73 -10.99 10.59
CA GLY A 186 -1.36 -11.40 10.31
C GLY A 186 -0.53 -11.61 11.57
N TYR A 187 -0.63 -10.70 12.55
CA TYR A 187 0.03 -10.88 13.84
C TYR A 187 -0.51 -12.08 14.62
N GLY A 188 -1.82 -12.33 14.57
CA GLY A 188 -2.43 -13.53 15.16
C GLY A 188 -1.84 -14.82 14.60
N ILE A 189 -1.68 -14.90 13.26
CA ILE A 189 -1.03 -16.02 12.58
C ILE A 189 0.44 -16.16 13.06
N TYR A 190 1.19 -15.07 13.09
CA TYR A 190 2.56 -15.08 13.60
C TYR A 190 2.64 -15.60 15.04
N ALA A 191 1.78 -15.10 15.93
CA ALA A 191 1.76 -15.50 17.35
C ALA A 191 1.42 -17.00 17.51
N LEU A 192 0.45 -17.51 16.73
CA LEU A 192 0.10 -18.92 16.69
C LEU A 192 1.27 -19.79 16.24
N LEU A 193 1.89 -19.45 15.12
CA LEU A 193 3.07 -20.17 14.59
C LEU A 193 4.22 -20.19 15.58
N LYS A 194 4.45 -19.08 16.28
CA LYS A 194 5.48 -18.97 17.33
C LYS A 194 5.18 -19.89 18.51
N LYS A 195 3.89 -19.97 18.93
CA LYS A 195 3.44 -20.86 20.03
C LYS A 195 3.61 -22.33 19.65
N LEU A 196 3.22 -22.72 18.42
CA LEU A 196 3.37 -24.09 17.92
C LEU A 196 4.84 -24.53 17.84
N LYS A 197 5.72 -23.65 17.35
CA LYS A 197 7.17 -23.93 17.33
C LYS A 197 7.75 -24.13 18.73
N LYS A 198 7.27 -23.37 19.71
CA LYS A 198 7.69 -23.53 21.12
C LYS A 198 7.21 -24.86 21.71
N ALA A 199 5.95 -25.22 21.48
CA ALA A 199 5.39 -26.50 21.93
C ALA A 199 6.17 -27.71 21.36
N LYS A 200 6.44 -27.72 20.04
CA LYS A 200 7.18 -28.80 19.40
C LYS A 200 8.61 -28.95 19.92
N ARG A 201 9.21 -27.89 20.43
CA ARG A 201 10.56 -27.96 21.03
C ARG A 201 10.55 -28.70 22.38
N TYR A 202 9.48 -28.56 23.16
CA TYR A 202 9.33 -29.24 24.46
C TYR A 202 8.96 -30.71 24.33
N THR A 203 8.32 -31.14 23.23
CA THR A 203 8.01 -32.54 22.99
C THR A 203 9.14 -33.34 22.39
N ASN A 204 10.19 -32.68 21.87
CA ASN A 204 11.35 -33.35 21.25
C ASN A 204 12.62 -33.24 22.12
N SER A 205 12.54 -32.71 23.33
CA SER A 205 13.58 -32.68 24.38
C SER A 205 13.21 -33.61 25.52
#